data_05807cb87cda39bf9341389bf07274ad
#
_entry.id   05807cb87cda39bf9341389bf07274ad
#
_cell.length_a   1.000
_cell.length_b   1.000
_cell.length_c   1.000
_cell.angle_alpha   90.00
_cell.angle_beta   90.00
_cell.angle_gamma   90.00
#
_symmetry.space_group_name_H-M   'P 1'
#
loop_
_entity.id
_entity.type
_entity.pdbx_description
1 polymer ?
#
loop_
_entity_poly.entity_id
_entity_poly.type
_entity_poly.pdbx_seq_one_letter_code
_entity_poly.pdbx_strand_id
1 'polypeptide(L)'
;MELRVDTSPFHRLIGLELVRAAEGEVELRLAWRNEFRRADGSDWYHGGIISALIDIAGDFAIASKLGRWVPTIDLRVDYLRPAREGALVALARAVKVGKTVGVADVELRNGEGAVVAVGRAAYATSG
;
A
#
# COMPACT_ATOMS: atom_id res chain seq x y z
N MET A 1 10.73 4.62 -15.76
CA MET A 1 10.27 3.31 -15.23
C MET A 1 8.76 3.24 -15.33
N GLU A 2 8.25 2.16 -15.83
CA GLU A 2 6.81 1.91 -15.86
C GLU A 2 6.40 1.19 -14.57
N LEU A 3 5.43 1.75 -13.85
CA LEU A 3 4.89 1.12 -12.65
C LEU A 3 3.88 0.04 -13.02
N ARG A 4 4.14 -1.19 -12.60
CA ARG A 4 3.28 -2.33 -12.87
C ARG A 4 3.05 -3.12 -11.58
N VAL A 5 1.82 -3.55 -11.37
CA VAL A 5 1.46 -4.38 -10.21
C VAL A 5 1.69 -5.86 -10.45
N ASP A 6 1.85 -6.30 -11.71
CA ASP A 6 1.86 -7.71 -12.08
C ASP A 6 3.25 -8.33 -12.17
N THR A 7 4.31 -7.58 -11.84
CA THR A 7 5.69 -8.09 -11.86
C THR A 7 6.06 -8.85 -10.59
N SER A 8 5.32 -8.64 -9.50
CA SER A 8 5.54 -9.35 -8.24
C SER A 8 4.56 -10.53 -8.12
N PRO A 9 5.07 -11.74 -7.81
CA PRO A 9 4.18 -12.87 -7.54
C PRO A 9 3.19 -12.59 -6.42
N PHE A 10 3.61 -11.87 -5.37
CA PHE A 10 2.73 -11.52 -4.25
C PHE A 10 1.61 -10.57 -4.71
N HIS A 11 1.93 -9.58 -5.52
CA HIS A 11 0.91 -8.66 -6.05
C HIS A 11 -0.13 -9.40 -6.89
N ARG A 12 0.31 -10.37 -7.70
CA ARG A 12 -0.60 -11.21 -8.48
C ARG A 12 -1.46 -12.09 -7.57
N LEU A 13 -0.84 -12.64 -6.52
CA LEU A 13 -1.55 -13.50 -5.57
C LEU A 13 -2.71 -12.77 -4.90
N ILE A 14 -2.51 -11.54 -4.49
CA ILE A 14 -3.55 -10.75 -3.81
C ILE A 14 -4.49 -10.02 -4.78
N GLY A 15 -4.18 -10.02 -6.08
CA GLY A 15 -5.01 -9.37 -7.09
C GLY A 15 -4.94 -7.84 -7.03
N LEU A 16 -3.77 -7.31 -6.71
CA LEU A 16 -3.55 -5.87 -6.61
C LEU A 16 -3.82 -5.16 -7.94
N GLU A 17 -4.49 -4.01 -7.89
CA GLU A 17 -4.77 -3.20 -9.06
C GLU A 17 -4.15 -1.81 -8.93
N LEU A 18 -3.52 -1.33 -10.00
CA LEU A 18 -3.03 0.05 -10.09
C LEU A 18 -4.15 0.90 -10.70
N VAL A 19 -4.65 1.87 -9.94
CA VAL A 19 -5.72 2.76 -10.39
C VAL A 19 -5.15 3.99 -11.06
N ARG A 20 -4.13 4.60 -10.43
CA ARG A 20 -3.54 5.83 -10.90
C ARG A 20 -2.11 5.96 -10.39
N ALA A 21 -1.22 6.45 -11.23
CA ALA A 21 0.13 6.79 -10.84
C ALA A 21 0.51 8.14 -11.44
N ALA A 22 0.95 9.03 -10.58
CA ALA A 22 1.58 10.29 -10.96
C ALA A 22 2.90 10.37 -10.20
N GLU A 23 3.75 11.32 -10.53
CA GLU A 23 5.03 11.45 -9.85
C GLU A 23 4.84 11.77 -8.37
N GLY A 24 5.20 10.83 -7.52
CA GLY A 24 5.09 10.97 -6.07
C GLY A 24 3.71 10.66 -5.49
N GLU A 25 2.72 10.31 -6.31
CA GLU A 25 1.37 9.97 -5.85
C GLU A 25 0.86 8.75 -6.58
N VAL A 26 0.35 7.77 -5.82
CA VAL A 26 -0.13 6.50 -6.39
C VAL A 26 -1.40 6.09 -5.68
N GLU A 27 -2.33 5.56 -6.46
CA GLU A 27 -3.56 4.96 -5.96
C GLU A 27 -3.63 3.50 -6.38
N LEU A 28 -3.77 2.61 -5.39
CA LEU A 28 -3.93 1.18 -5.59
C LEU A 28 -5.30 0.74 -5.07
N ARG A 29 -5.80 -0.35 -5.62
CA ARG A 29 -7.05 -0.95 -5.19
C ARG A 29 -6.87 -2.44 -4.92
N LEU A 30 -7.51 -2.93 -3.87
CA LEU A 30 -7.53 -4.34 -3.51
C LEU A 30 -8.99 -4.79 -3.37
N ALA A 31 -9.42 -5.76 -4.20
CA ALA A 31 -10.72 -6.37 -4.05
C ALA A 31 -10.69 -7.37 -2.90
N TRP A 32 -11.82 -7.52 -2.20
CA TRP A 32 -11.95 -8.52 -1.15
C TRP A 32 -11.79 -9.93 -1.69
N ARG A 33 -11.09 -10.75 -0.90
CA ARG A 33 -11.02 -12.20 -1.07
C ARG A 33 -11.23 -12.87 0.28
N ASN A 34 -11.82 -14.05 0.29
CA ASN A 34 -12.08 -14.78 1.53
C ASN A 34 -10.79 -15.06 2.32
N GLU A 35 -9.68 -15.25 1.62
CA GLU A 35 -8.36 -15.49 2.21
C GLU A 35 -7.82 -14.29 2.98
N PHE A 36 -8.41 -13.10 2.78
CA PHE A 36 -7.96 -11.87 3.45
C PHE A 36 -8.59 -11.66 4.83
N ARG A 37 -9.58 -12.50 5.20
CA ARG A 37 -10.24 -12.34 6.51
C ARG A 37 -9.31 -12.72 7.64
N ARG A 38 -9.49 -12.02 8.77
CA ARG A 38 -8.65 -12.22 9.96
C ARG A 38 -8.87 -13.58 10.64
N ALA A 39 -10.04 -14.19 10.44
CA ALA A 39 -10.41 -15.48 11.00
C ALA A 39 -11.60 -16.05 10.24
N ASP A 40 -11.80 -17.35 10.32
CA ASP A 40 -12.97 -18.00 9.72
C ASP A 40 -14.26 -17.38 10.25
N GLY A 41 -15.20 -17.09 9.37
CA GLY A 41 -16.47 -16.48 9.72
C GLY A 41 -16.43 -14.98 9.97
N SER A 42 -15.25 -14.36 9.97
CA SER A 42 -15.12 -12.91 10.12
C SER A 42 -15.32 -12.18 8.80
N ASP A 43 -15.91 -10.99 8.85
CA ASP A 43 -15.99 -10.09 7.69
C ASP A 43 -14.92 -8.99 7.72
N TRP A 44 -13.92 -9.11 8.61
CA TRP A 44 -12.84 -8.14 8.73
C TRP A 44 -11.59 -8.62 8.00
N TYR A 45 -10.89 -7.66 7.39
CA TYR A 45 -9.55 -7.91 6.84
C TYR A 45 -8.56 -8.26 7.94
N HIS A 46 -7.68 -9.20 7.63
CA HIS A 46 -6.50 -9.46 8.45
C HIS A 46 -5.61 -8.22 8.46
N GLY A 47 -5.11 -7.84 9.64
CA GLY A 47 -4.22 -6.67 9.77
C GLY A 47 -2.97 -6.77 8.91
N GLY A 48 -2.48 -7.99 8.66
CA GLY A 48 -1.33 -8.23 7.78
C GLY A 48 -1.59 -7.82 6.33
N ILE A 49 -2.82 -7.96 5.84
CA ILE A 49 -3.19 -7.49 4.49
C ILE A 49 -3.17 -5.96 4.46
N ILE A 50 -3.69 -5.32 5.50
CA ILE A 50 -3.69 -3.86 5.63
C ILE A 50 -2.25 -3.32 5.60
N SER A 51 -1.37 -3.89 6.41
CA SER A 51 0.02 -3.43 6.47
C SER A 51 0.79 -3.72 5.19
N ALA A 52 0.55 -4.87 4.54
CA ALA A 52 1.15 -5.19 3.25
C ALA A 52 0.74 -4.15 2.18
N LEU A 53 -0.54 -3.81 2.13
CA LEU A 53 -1.05 -2.83 1.16
C LEU A 53 -0.44 -1.44 1.38
N ILE A 54 -0.28 -1.03 2.63
CA ILE A 54 0.34 0.26 2.97
C ILE A 54 1.81 0.26 2.55
N ASP A 55 2.55 -0.80 2.85
CA ASP A 55 3.96 -0.92 2.46
C ASP A 55 4.12 -0.87 0.94
N ILE A 56 3.32 -1.64 0.23
CA ILE A 56 3.36 -1.70 -1.24
C ILE A 56 3.05 -0.32 -1.84
N ALA A 57 2.00 0.32 -1.37
CA ALA A 57 1.58 1.62 -1.91
C ALA A 57 2.65 2.69 -1.69
N GLY A 58 3.27 2.69 -0.51
CA GLY A 58 4.37 3.61 -0.21
C GLY A 58 5.57 3.39 -1.11
N ASP A 59 5.94 2.13 -1.36
CA ASP A 59 7.03 1.79 -2.27
C ASP A 59 6.73 2.28 -3.70
N PHE A 60 5.50 2.10 -4.17
CA PHE A 60 5.06 2.61 -5.47
C PHE A 60 5.23 4.12 -5.57
N ALA A 61 4.86 4.87 -4.51
CA ALA A 61 5.00 6.32 -4.51
C ALA A 61 6.47 6.76 -4.59
N ILE A 62 7.35 6.11 -3.83
CA ILE A 62 8.79 6.39 -3.88
C ILE A 62 9.35 6.01 -5.26
N ALA A 63 9.01 4.82 -5.76
CA ALA A 63 9.50 4.33 -7.05
C ALA A 63 9.06 5.23 -8.20
N SER A 64 7.87 5.83 -8.11
CA SER A 64 7.36 6.74 -9.14
C SER A 64 8.25 7.97 -9.34
N LYS A 65 8.96 8.40 -8.29
CA LYS A 65 9.90 9.51 -8.35
C LYS A 65 11.34 9.07 -8.59
N LEU A 66 11.73 7.97 -7.95
CA LEU A 66 13.12 7.50 -7.97
C LEU A 66 13.48 6.73 -9.24
N GLY A 67 12.49 6.09 -9.86
CA GLY A 67 12.69 5.29 -11.07
C GLY A 67 13.12 3.86 -10.83
N ARG A 68 13.03 3.36 -9.59
CA ARG A 68 13.31 1.96 -9.25
C ARG A 68 12.63 1.57 -7.94
N TRP A 69 12.42 0.27 -7.76
CA TRP A 69 11.89 -0.29 -6.51
C TRP A 69 12.93 -0.20 -5.40
N VAL A 70 12.47 -0.08 -4.17
CA VAL A 70 13.35 0.15 -3.01
C VAL A 70 12.97 -0.78 -1.86
N PRO A 71 13.98 -1.25 -1.07
CA PRO A 71 13.67 -2.04 0.11
C PRO A 71 13.08 -1.17 1.22
N THR A 72 12.17 -1.77 1.98
CA THR A 72 11.56 -1.12 3.15
C THR A 72 12.51 -1.18 4.34
N ILE A 73 12.73 -0.04 5.00
CA ILE A 73 13.51 0.04 6.24
C ILE A 73 12.57 -0.12 7.44
N ASP A 74 11.46 0.60 7.42
CA ASP A 74 10.56 0.71 8.57
C ASP A 74 9.15 0.97 8.08
N LEU A 75 8.18 0.43 8.81
CA LEU A 75 6.76 0.60 8.51
C LEU A 75 5.99 0.79 9.80
N ARG A 76 5.26 1.90 9.89
CA ARG A 76 4.31 2.14 10.96
C ARG A 76 2.91 2.18 10.40
N VAL A 77 1.99 1.46 11.05
CA VAL A 77 0.57 1.43 10.67
C VAL A 77 -0.27 1.74 11.90
N ASP A 78 -1.19 2.68 11.73
CA ASP A 78 -2.21 2.99 12.73
C ASP A 78 -3.54 2.47 12.20
N TYR A 79 -4.10 1.46 12.87
CA TYR A 79 -5.38 0.86 12.53
C TYR A 79 -6.47 1.66 13.23
N LEU A 80 -7.25 2.42 12.47
CA LEU A 80 -8.21 3.39 13.04
C LEU A 80 -9.58 2.79 13.26
N ARG A 81 -9.97 1.83 12.44
CA ARG A 81 -11.25 1.11 12.55
C ARG A 81 -11.16 -0.22 11.81
N PRO A 82 -12.04 -1.18 12.13
CA PRO A 82 -12.06 -2.45 11.38
C PRO A 82 -12.32 -2.19 9.90
N ALA A 83 -11.50 -2.79 9.04
CA ALA A 83 -11.74 -2.80 7.60
C ALA A 83 -12.57 -4.04 7.29
N ARG A 84 -13.82 -3.83 6.89
CA ARG A 84 -14.76 -4.92 6.61
C ARG A 84 -14.66 -5.34 5.15
N GLU A 85 -15.29 -6.46 4.81
CA GLU A 85 -15.29 -6.96 3.43
C GLU A 85 -15.77 -5.89 2.45
N GLY A 86 -15.18 -5.90 1.28
CA GLY A 86 -15.33 -4.87 0.26
C GLY A 86 -13.95 -4.39 -0.18
N ALA A 87 -13.92 -3.60 -1.23
CA ALA A 87 -12.65 -3.11 -1.78
C ALA A 87 -11.99 -2.11 -0.84
N LEU A 88 -10.66 -2.14 -0.81
CA LEU A 88 -9.84 -1.12 -0.16
C LEU A 88 -9.12 -0.30 -1.22
N VAL A 89 -8.95 0.98 -0.95
CA VAL A 89 -8.19 1.90 -1.81
C VAL A 89 -7.05 2.48 -0.98
N ALA A 90 -5.83 2.36 -1.50
CA ALA A 90 -4.64 2.94 -0.88
C ALA A 90 -4.21 4.18 -1.66
N LEU A 91 -4.12 5.30 -0.96
CA LEU A 91 -3.64 6.57 -1.50
C LEU A 91 -2.28 6.85 -0.89
N ALA A 92 -1.23 6.80 -1.70
CA ALA A 92 0.15 6.96 -1.26
C ALA A 92 0.75 8.23 -1.80
N ARG A 93 1.56 8.90 -0.97
CA ARG A 93 2.26 10.11 -1.34
C ARG A 93 3.70 10.05 -0.84
N ALA A 94 4.66 10.31 -1.74
CA ALA A 94 6.06 10.46 -1.36
C ALA A 94 6.22 11.79 -0.63
N VAL A 95 6.58 11.71 0.65
CA VAL A 95 6.84 12.90 1.48
C VAL A 95 8.21 13.46 1.18
N LYS A 96 9.19 12.56 1.04
CA LYS A 96 10.58 12.90 0.76
C LYS A 96 11.26 11.75 0.03
N VAL A 97 12.00 12.06 -1.00
CA VAL A 97 12.89 11.09 -1.66
C VAL A 97 14.31 11.63 -1.51
N GLY A 98 14.97 11.20 -0.44
CA GLY A 98 16.33 11.61 -0.15
C GLY A 98 17.37 10.73 -0.81
N LYS A 99 18.64 11.06 -0.62
CA LYS A 99 19.79 10.32 -1.17
C LYS A 99 19.86 8.88 -0.63
N THR A 100 19.57 8.71 0.65
CA THR A 100 19.69 7.42 1.34
C THR A 100 18.36 6.89 1.86
N VAL A 101 17.41 7.78 2.15
CA VAL A 101 16.10 7.40 2.71
C VAL A 101 15.00 8.15 1.99
N GLY A 102 13.94 7.44 1.64
CA GLY A 102 12.68 7.99 1.19
C GLY A 102 11.59 7.71 2.21
N VAL A 103 10.63 8.62 2.34
CA VAL A 103 9.49 8.49 3.26
C VAL A 103 8.20 8.67 2.47
N ALA A 104 7.25 7.78 2.67
CA ALA A 104 5.92 7.87 2.07
C ALA A 104 4.85 7.79 3.15
N ASP A 105 3.76 8.53 2.94
CA ASP A 105 2.54 8.43 3.74
C ASP A 105 1.47 7.72 2.91
N VAL A 106 0.69 6.86 3.57
CA VAL A 106 -0.38 6.12 2.93
C VAL A 106 -1.65 6.22 3.75
N GLU A 107 -2.75 6.46 3.07
CA GLU A 107 -4.09 6.47 3.64
C GLU A 107 -4.87 5.33 2.99
N LEU A 108 -5.49 4.49 3.82
CA LEU A 108 -6.27 3.35 3.35
C LEU A 108 -7.74 3.61 3.61
N ARG A 109 -8.56 3.55 2.57
CA ARG A 109 -10.00 3.82 2.64
C ARG A 109 -10.82 2.61 2.25
N ASN A 110 -12.00 2.49 2.86
CA ASN A 110 -12.98 1.49 2.46
C ASN A 110 -13.80 1.99 1.25
N GLY A 111 -14.73 1.18 0.77
CA GLY A 111 -15.58 1.52 -0.38
C GLY A 111 -16.50 2.71 -0.18
N GLU A 112 -16.73 3.13 1.07
CA GLU A 112 -17.55 4.28 1.41
C GLU A 112 -16.71 5.55 1.59
N GLY A 113 -15.41 5.45 1.39
CA GLY A 113 -14.49 6.57 1.50
C GLY A 113 -14.01 6.86 2.92
N ALA A 114 -14.33 6.02 3.91
CA ALA A 114 -13.86 6.20 5.28
C ALA A 114 -12.43 5.70 5.41
N VAL A 115 -11.60 6.44 6.15
CA VAL A 115 -10.21 6.07 6.41
C VAL A 115 -10.19 4.98 7.47
N VAL A 116 -9.69 3.79 7.10
CA VAL A 116 -9.63 2.64 8.00
C VAL A 116 -8.25 2.47 8.63
N ALA A 117 -7.21 2.94 7.95
CA ALA A 117 -5.84 2.89 8.46
C ALA A 117 -5.01 3.97 7.80
N VAL A 118 -3.95 4.39 8.48
CA VAL A 118 -2.92 5.26 7.92
C VAL A 118 -1.56 4.66 8.24
N GLY A 119 -0.57 4.96 7.41
CA GLY A 119 0.77 4.47 7.66
C GLY A 119 1.82 5.40 7.12
N ARG A 120 3.02 5.26 7.66
CA ARG A 120 4.22 5.90 7.16
C ARG A 120 5.31 4.85 7.04
N ALA A 121 5.99 4.84 5.92
CA ALA A 121 7.08 3.91 5.69
C ALA A 121 8.34 4.65 5.25
N ALA A 122 9.48 4.12 5.65
CA ALA A 122 10.78 4.57 5.21
C ALA A 122 11.42 3.50 4.33
N TYR A 123 12.07 3.94 3.27
CA TYR A 123 12.67 3.06 2.26
C TYR A 123 14.12 3.45 2.02
N ALA A 124 14.95 2.47 1.70
CA ALA A 124 16.35 2.72 1.35
C ALA A 124 16.44 3.17 -0.12
N THR A 125 16.87 4.40 -0.34
CA THR A 125 16.97 4.98 -1.68
C THR A 125 18.39 4.97 -2.24
N SER A 126 19.38 4.63 -1.43
CA SER A 126 20.78 4.49 -1.87
C SER A 126 21.03 3.12 -2.48
N GLY A 127 21.95 3.03 -3.38
CA GLY A 127 22.36 1.76 -4.00
C GLY A 127 21.89 1.56 -5.44
#